data_e23247eec1b21107fab1501a18bdc8ae
#
_entry.id   e23247eec1b21107fab1501a18bdc8ae
#
_cell.length_a   1.000
_cell.length_b   1.000
_cell.length_c   1.000
_cell.angle_alpha   90.00
_cell.angle_beta   90.00
_cell.angle_gamma   90.00
#
_symmetry.space_group_name_H-M   'P 1'
#
loop_
_entity.id
_entity.type
_entity.pdbx_description
1 polymer ?
#
loop_
_entity_poly.entity_id
_entity_poly.type
_entity_poly.pdbx_seq_one_letter_code
_entity_poly.pdbx_strand_id
1 'polypeptide(L)'
;MVAAALDAGVPCAYVLGDAVYGADSILRRMLEAREQPYVLAVRGAHFMRRGGDRLFEETSPEELASELAPKDWVCHAAGEGAKGPRLYDWARIRRAWTSKGGFERWLLVRRKRSRSGEKAYYLVFAPPGSSLAELAAVAGLRWAVDECFERAKDDLGLDLCEARYPGTDGIAT
;
A
#
# COMPACT_ATOMS: atom_id res chain seq x y z
N MET A 1 -1.55 10.29 -14.43
CA MET A 1 -0.12 9.95 -14.26
C MET A 1 0.12 8.44 -14.22
N VAL A 2 -0.39 7.66 -13.24
CA VAL A 2 -0.19 6.19 -13.19
C VAL A 2 -0.69 5.48 -14.46
N ALA A 3 -1.92 5.78 -14.90
CA ALA A 3 -2.47 5.20 -16.14
C ALA A 3 -1.56 5.46 -17.35
N ALA A 4 -1.08 6.69 -17.53
CA ALA A 4 -0.19 7.04 -18.64
C ALA A 4 1.15 6.29 -18.59
N ALA A 5 1.70 6.04 -17.40
CA ALA A 5 2.93 5.26 -17.25
C ALA A 5 2.70 3.78 -17.63
N LEU A 6 1.58 3.20 -17.20
CA LEU A 6 1.22 1.83 -17.56
C LEU A 6 0.93 1.71 -19.07
N ASP A 7 0.22 2.67 -19.66
CA ASP A 7 -0.09 2.71 -21.09
C ASP A 7 1.18 2.90 -21.95
N ALA A 8 2.21 3.57 -21.39
CA ALA A 8 3.54 3.68 -22.00
C ALA A 8 4.41 2.42 -21.83
N GLY A 9 3.92 1.36 -21.21
CA GLY A 9 4.62 0.09 -21.04
C GLY A 9 5.73 0.13 -19.99
N VAL A 10 5.69 1.06 -19.02
CA VAL A 10 6.65 1.08 -17.92
C VAL A 10 6.55 -0.23 -17.14
N PRO A 11 7.65 -1.01 -16.99
CA PRO A 11 7.62 -2.26 -16.24
C PRO A 11 7.25 -2.01 -14.78
N CYS A 12 6.15 -2.61 -14.33
CA CYS A 12 5.64 -2.40 -12.99
C CYS A 12 5.05 -3.71 -12.43
N ALA A 13 5.73 -4.34 -11.49
CA ALA A 13 5.22 -5.55 -10.84
C ALA A 13 4.07 -5.22 -9.87
N TYR A 14 4.21 -4.15 -9.09
CA TYR A 14 3.18 -3.70 -8.14
C TYR A 14 3.13 -2.17 -8.10
N VAL A 15 1.92 -1.63 -8.02
CA VAL A 15 1.70 -0.22 -7.68
C VAL A 15 1.61 -0.07 -6.17
N LEU A 16 2.43 0.81 -5.62
CA LEU A 16 2.43 1.13 -4.19
C LEU A 16 1.88 2.54 -3.97
N GLY A 17 1.17 2.76 -2.88
CA GLY A 17 0.65 4.07 -2.54
C GLY A 17 0.31 4.20 -1.05
N ASP A 18 0.22 5.44 -0.61
CA ASP A 18 -0.18 5.78 0.75
C ASP A 18 -1.71 5.72 0.95
N ALA A 19 -2.18 6.17 2.13
CA ALA A 19 -3.59 6.09 2.49
C ALA A 19 -4.50 7.02 1.66
N VAL A 20 -3.95 8.03 0.99
CA VAL A 20 -4.70 8.88 0.07
C VAL A 20 -5.06 8.08 -1.17
N TYR A 21 -4.07 7.43 -1.78
CA TYR A 21 -4.27 6.58 -2.96
C TYR A 21 -5.05 5.30 -2.63
N GLY A 22 -4.83 4.72 -1.45
CA GLY A 22 -5.58 3.55 -1.01
C GLY A 22 -7.07 3.83 -0.80
N ALA A 23 -7.46 5.04 -0.43
CA ALA A 23 -8.84 5.44 -0.32
C ALA A 23 -9.52 5.67 -1.69
N ASP A 24 -8.75 5.96 -2.74
CA ASP A 24 -9.27 6.24 -4.08
C ASP A 24 -9.80 4.97 -4.77
N SER A 25 -11.11 4.82 -4.79
CA SER A 25 -11.78 3.69 -5.44
C SER A 25 -11.70 3.73 -6.97
N ILE A 26 -11.48 4.90 -7.57
CA ILE A 26 -11.36 5.06 -9.02
C ILE A 26 -10.00 4.51 -9.45
N LEU A 27 -8.92 4.87 -8.72
CA LEU A 27 -7.59 4.34 -8.95
C LEU A 27 -7.60 2.80 -8.84
N ARG A 28 -8.15 2.25 -7.77
CA ARG A 28 -8.19 0.79 -7.58
C ARG A 28 -8.93 0.09 -8.72
N ARG A 29 -10.11 0.58 -9.13
CA ARG A 29 -10.86 0.01 -10.26
C ARG A 29 -10.10 0.09 -11.57
N MET A 30 -9.39 1.19 -11.80
CA MET A 30 -8.56 1.38 -12.99
C MET A 30 -7.39 0.37 -13.03
N LEU A 31 -6.72 0.13 -11.90
CA LEU A 31 -5.65 -0.86 -11.78
C LEU A 31 -6.20 -2.29 -11.95
N GLU A 32 -7.31 -2.61 -11.30
CA GLU A 32 -7.94 -3.93 -11.39
C GLU A 32 -8.45 -4.24 -12.81
N ALA A 33 -8.97 -3.25 -13.53
CA ALA A 33 -9.39 -3.42 -14.93
C ALA A 33 -8.21 -3.72 -15.87
N ARG A 34 -7.00 -3.34 -15.49
CA ARG A 34 -5.74 -3.64 -16.21
C ARG A 34 -5.02 -4.87 -15.67
N GLU A 35 -5.61 -5.58 -14.72
CA GLU A 35 -4.96 -6.68 -13.99
C GLU A 35 -3.59 -6.27 -13.42
N GLN A 36 -3.45 -4.98 -13.05
CA GLN A 36 -2.23 -4.44 -12.47
C GLN A 36 -2.22 -4.66 -10.96
N PRO A 37 -1.28 -5.45 -10.41
CA PRO A 37 -1.17 -5.68 -8.97
C PRO A 37 -0.89 -4.39 -8.20
N TYR A 38 -1.42 -4.31 -6.98
CA TYR A 38 -1.15 -3.18 -6.09
C TYR A 38 -1.12 -3.58 -4.61
N VAL A 39 -0.39 -2.79 -3.82
CA VAL A 39 -0.42 -2.77 -2.36
C VAL A 39 -0.57 -1.31 -1.92
N LEU A 40 -1.78 -0.91 -1.56
CA LEU A 40 -2.14 0.46 -1.22
C LEU A 40 -2.49 0.57 0.26
N ALA A 41 -1.80 1.45 0.99
CA ALA A 41 -2.09 1.68 2.40
C ALA A 41 -3.49 2.28 2.57
N VAL A 42 -4.14 1.99 3.68
CA VAL A 42 -5.42 2.60 4.09
C VAL A 42 -5.42 2.90 5.58
N ARG A 43 -6.26 3.84 6.01
CA ARG A 43 -6.45 4.13 7.43
C ARG A 43 -7.24 3.01 8.11
N GLY A 44 -7.04 2.81 9.40
CA GLY A 44 -7.76 1.80 10.18
C GLY A 44 -9.28 1.95 10.13
N ALA A 45 -9.76 3.20 10.13
CA ALA A 45 -11.18 3.56 10.01
C ALA A 45 -11.67 3.67 8.56
N HIS A 46 -10.89 3.20 7.56
CA HIS A 46 -11.33 3.24 6.17
C HIS A 46 -12.58 2.37 5.99
N PHE A 47 -13.61 2.99 5.46
CA PHE A 47 -14.87 2.31 5.20
C PHE A 47 -14.72 1.27 4.09
N MET A 48 -15.19 0.05 4.36
CA MET A 48 -15.18 -1.04 3.40
C MET A 48 -16.36 -1.99 3.62
N ARG A 49 -16.66 -2.81 2.63
CA ARG A 49 -17.64 -3.88 2.77
C ARG A 49 -16.96 -5.15 3.25
N ARG A 50 -17.61 -5.85 4.16
CA ARG A 50 -17.18 -7.18 4.61
C ARG A 50 -17.28 -8.14 3.43
N GLY A 51 -16.32 -9.06 3.33
CA GLY A 51 -16.33 -10.07 2.26
C GLY A 51 -17.17 -11.30 2.61
N GLY A 52 -17.30 -12.24 1.65
CA GLY A 52 -18.03 -13.49 1.85
C GLY A 52 -19.54 -13.30 1.88
N ASP A 53 -20.23 -14.07 2.71
CA ASP A 53 -21.69 -14.06 2.83
C ASP A 53 -22.26 -12.76 3.42
N ARG A 54 -21.38 -11.89 3.93
CA ARG A 54 -21.71 -10.62 4.59
C ARG A 54 -21.38 -9.40 3.74
N LEU A 55 -21.57 -9.49 2.43
CA LEU A 55 -21.23 -8.44 1.46
C LEU A 55 -21.87 -7.07 1.72
N PHE A 56 -22.99 -7.04 2.43
CA PHE A 56 -23.73 -5.81 2.74
C PHE A 56 -23.34 -5.21 4.09
N GLU A 57 -22.58 -5.91 4.91
CA GLU A 57 -22.09 -5.37 6.18
C GLU A 57 -20.94 -4.41 5.95
N GLU A 58 -21.07 -3.25 6.53
CA GLU A 58 -20.03 -2.23 6.59
C GLU A 58 -19.05 -2.59 7.69
N THR A 59 -17.77 -2.37 7.44
CA THR A 59 -16.69 -2.67 8.37
C THR A 59 -15.48 -1.80 8.09
N SER A 60 -14.50 -1.85 8.97
CA SER A 60 -13.21 -1.18 8.80
C SER A 60 -12.04 -2.17 8.86
N PRO A 61 -10.85 -1.82 8.33
CA PRO A 61 -9.64 -2.60 8.51
C PRO A 61 -9.32 -2.93 9.97
N GLU A 62 -9.58 -1.97 10.87
CA GLU A 62 -9.32 -2.12 12.30
C GLU A 62 -10.25 -3.15 12.95
N GLU A 63 -11.54 -3.10 12.62
CA GLU A 63 -12.53 -4.09 13.09
C GLU A 63 -12.18 -5.49 12.60
N LEU A 64 -11.90 -5.66 11.30
CA LEU A 64 -11.50 -6.95 10.74
C LEU A 64 -10.21 -7.48 11.36
N ALA A 65 -9.25 -6.61 11.63
CA ALA A 65 -7.99 -7.00 12.27
C ALA A 65 -8.16 -7.35 13.76
N SER A 66 -9.22 -6.88 14.42
CA SER A 66 -9.53 -7.24 15.81
C SER A 66 -10.05 -8.67 15.95
N GLU A 67 -10.58 -9.24 14.87
CA GLU A 67 -11.10 -10.61 14.81
C GLU A 67 -10.01 -11.66 14.57
N LEU A 68 -8.78 -11.24 14.24
CA LEU A 68 -7.66 -12.15 13.96
C LEU A 68 -7.20 -12.87 15.25
N ALA A 69 -7.14 -14.19 15.18
CA ALA A 69 -6.59 -15.01 16.25
C ALA A 69 -5.06 -14.93 16.26
N PRO A 70 -4.40 -15.25 17.40
CA PRO A 70 -2.93 -15.27 17.47
C PRO A 70 -2.24 -16.13 16.38
N LYS A 71 -2.86 -17.21 15.98
CA LYS A 71 -2.38 -18.15 14.95
C LYS A 71 -2.36 -17.55 13.52
N ASP A 72 -3.11 -16.49 13.28
CA ASP A 72 -3.23 -15.86 11.97
C ASP A 72 -2.05 -14.92 11.67
N TRP A 73 -1.23 -14.64 12.68
CA TRP A 73 -0.09 -13.75 12.59
C TRP A 73 1.20 -14.54 12.32
N VAL A 74 1.92 -14.13 11.29
CA VAL A 74 3.21 -14.71 10.90
C VAL A 74 4.27 -13.61 10.86
N CYS A 75 5.45 -13.89 11.43
CA CYS A 75 6.57 -12.96 11.42
C CYS A 75 7.28 -12.99 10.07
N HIS A 76 7.30 -11.84 9.38
CA HIS A 76 8.09 -11.64 8.16
C HIS A 76 8.83 -10.31 8.19
N ALA A 77 9.98 -10.28 7.51
CA ALA A 77 10.71 -9.05 7.27
C ALA A 77 9.99 -8.20 6.21
N ALA A 78 9.93 -6.89 6.46
CA ALA A 78 9.45 -5.88 5.52
C ALA A 78 10.61 -5.17 4.80
N GLY A 79 11.73 -5.84 4.62
CA GLY A 79 12.97 -5.31 4.06
C GLY A 79 14.07 -5.13 5.10
N GLU A 80 15.24 -4.73 4.64
CA GLU A 80 16.40 -4.44 5.48
C GLU A 80 16.31 -3.02 6.06
N GLY A 81 16.81 -2.86 7.26
CA GLY A 81 16.98 -1.56 7.92
C GLY A 81 18.40 -1.37 8.40
N ALA A 82 18.77 -0.17 8.85
CA ALA A 82 20.11 0.16 9.33
C ALA A 82 20.60 -0.73 10.49
N LYS A 83 19.67 -1.40 11.21
CA LYS A 83 19.95 -2.29 12.36
C LYS A 83 19.58 -3.76 12.08
N GLY A 84 19.52 -4.16 10.81
CA GLY A 84 19.09 -5.49 10.37
C GLY A 84 17.65 -5.56 9.88
N PRO A 85 17.11 -6.76 9.60
CA PRO A 85 15.80 -6.94 9.00
C PRO A 85 14.68 -6.34 9.86
N ARG A 86 13.78 -5.60 9.22
CA ARG A 86 12.62 -4.99 9.87
C ARG A 86 11.51 -6.01 10.05
N LEU A 87 11.51 -6.70 11.18
CA LEU A 87 10.55 -7.76 11.50
C LEU A 87 9.23 -7.20 12.04
N TYR A 88 8.14 -7.66 11.46
CA TYR A 88 6.76 -7.39 11.89
C TYR A 88 5.94 -8.67 11.90
N ASP A 89 4.85 -8.67 12.65
CA ASP A 89 3.83 -9.69 12.50
C ASP A 89 2.85 -9.27 11.40
N TRP A 90 2.57 -10.18 10.50
CA TRP A 90 1.70 -9.98 9.36
C TRP A 90 0.55 -10.95 9.37
N ALA A 91 -0.62 -10.49 8.94
CA ALA A 91 -1.77 -11.32 8.68
C ALA A 91 -2.46 -10.86 7.40
N ARG A 92 -3.23 -11.75 6.75
CA ARG A 92 -4.06 -11.39 5.60
C ARG A 92 -5.46 -11.92 5.75
N ILE A 93 -6.43 -11.11 5.37
CA ILE A 93 -7.85 -11.44 5.38
C ILE A 93 -8.33 -11.41 3.94
N ARG A 94 -8.84 -12.54 3.46
CA ARG A 94 -9.37 -12.61 2.09
C ARG A 94 -10.63 -11.77 1.98
N ARG A 95 -10.68 -10.91 0.98
CA ARG A 95 -11.87 -10.16 0.63
C ARG A 95 -12.62 -10.91 -0.48
N ALA A 96 -13.95 -10.91 -0.41
CA ALA A 96 -14.76 -11.54 -1.43
C ALA A 96 -14.47 -10.93 -2.81
N TRP A 97 -14.48 -11.74 -3.83
CA TRP A 97 -14.31 -11.51 -5.26
C TRP A 97 -12.92 -11.92 -5.78
N THR A 98 -12.91 -13.00 -6.52
CA THR A 98 -11.90 -13.27 -7.54
C THR A 98 -12.25 -12.44 -8.78
N SER A 99 -11.27 -11.75 -9.35
CA SER A 99 -11.42 -11.11 -10.65
C SER A 99 -11.50 -12.17 -11.76
N LYS A 100 -11.89 -11.78 -12.98
CA LYS A 100 -11.93 -12.70 -14.12
C LYS A 100 -10.59 -13.39 -14.41
N GLY A 101 -9.46 -12.75 -14.10
CA GLY A 101 -8.10 -13.29 -14.27
C GLY A 101 -7.58 -14.14 -13.09
N GLY A 102 -8.46 -14.47 -12.12
CA GLY A 102 -8.05 -15.23 -10.93
C GLY A 102 -7.33 -14.40 -9.87
N PHE A 103 -7.12 -13.12 -10.09
CA PHE A 103 -6.51 -12.23 -9.10
C PHE A 103 -7.32 -12.20 -7.80
N GLU A 104 -6.63 -12.07 -6.70
CA GLU A 104 -7.20 -12.11 -5.36
C GLU A 104 -7.11 -10.74 -4.67
N ARG A 105 -8.13 -10.41 -3.88
CA ARG A 105 -8.15 -9.22 -3.05
C ARG A 105 -7.98 -9.59 -1.59
N TRP A 106 -7.04 -8.91 -0.93
CA TRP A 106 -6.73 -9.12 0.47
C TRP A 106 -6.75 -7.80 1.24
N LEU A 107 -7.12 -7.87 2.50
CA LEU A 107 -6.70 -6.91 3.50
C LEU A 107 -5.43 -7.49 4.14
N LEU A 108 -4.29 -6.84 3.92
CA LEU A 108 -3.02 -7.17 4.54
C LEU A 108 -2.88 -6.28 5.79
N VAL A 109 -2.56 -6.89 6.89
CA VAL A 109 -2.38 -6.21 8.18
C VAL A 109 -0.97 -6.44 8.67
N ARG A 110 -0.28 -5.37 9.03
CA ARG A 110 1.02 -5.39 9.69
C ARG A 110 0.85 -4.95 11.14
N ARG A 111 1.49 -5.63 12.06
CA ARG A 111 1.56 -5.26 13.47
C ARG A 111 3.03 -5.11 13.91
N LYS A 112 3.33 -3.99 14.56
CA LYS A 112 4.63 -3.75 15.16
C LYS A 112 4.84 -4.68 16.35
N ARG A 113 6.01 -5.31 16.46
CA ARG A 113 6.35 -6.25 17.54
C ARG A 113 6.72 -5.57 18.85
N SER A 114 6.63 -4.25 18.91
CA SER A 114 6.79 -3.46 20.16
C SER A 114 5.53 -3.51 21.03
N ARG A 115 5.65 -3.05 22.28
CA ARG A 115 4.52 -2.96 23.22
C ARG A 115 3.32 -2.17 22.67
N SER A 116 3.55 -1.19 21.78
CA SER A 116 2.47 -0.40 21.20
C SER A 116 1.54 -1.22 20.32
N GLY A 117 2.04 -2.32 19.72
CA GLY A 117 1.24 -3.15 18.83
C GLY A 117 0.64 -2.38 17.65
N GLU A 118 1.23 -1.21 17.31
CA GLU A 118 0.77 -0.34 16.23
C GLU A 118 0.52 -1.13 14.95
N LYS A 119 -0.64 -0.93 14.34
CA LYS A 119 -1.06 -1.63 13.13
C LYS A 119 -1.04 -0.71 11.93
N ALA A 120 -0.74 -1.29 10.77
CA ALA A 120 -0.92 -0.65 9.48
C ALA A 120 -1.70 -1.59 8.55
N TYR A 121 -2.48 -1.03 7.65
CA TYR A 121 -3.45 -1.74 6.84
C TYR A 121 -3.23 -1.42 5.37
N TYR A 122 -3.37 -2.45 4.53
CA TYR A 122 -3.18 -2.33 3.09
C TYR A 122 -4.26 -3.08 2.33
N LEU A 123 -4.83 -2.44 1.32
CA LEU A 123 -5.63 -3.13 0.32
C LEU A 123 -4.70 -3.71 -0.74
N VAL A 124 -4.84 -4.98 -0.99
CA VAL A 124 -4.00 -5.74 -1.91
C VAL A 124 -4.86 -6.33 -3.02
N PHE A 125 -4.36 -6.21 -4.23
CA PHE A 125 -4.81 -6.94 -5.41
C PHE A 125 -3.58 -7.61 -6.00
N ALA A 126 -3.57 -8.92 -6.05
CA ALA A 126 -2.37 -9.70 -6.39
C ALA A 126 -2.72 -10.93 -7.21
N PRO A 127 -1.76 -11.46 -8.00
CA PRO A 127 -1.92 -12.71 -8.71
C PRO A 127 -2.30 -13.86 -7.77
N PRO A 128 -2.97 -14.89 -8.28
CA PRO A 128 -3.32 -16.06 -7.48
C PRO A 128 -2.04 -16.73 -6.95
N GLY A 129 -2.10 -17.16 -5.69
CA GLY A 129 -0.98 -17.83 -5.05
C GLY A 129 0.12 -16.92 -4.50
N SER A 130 0.00 -15.59 -4.60
CA SER A 130 0.94 -14.67 -3.95
C SER A 130 1.06 -14.97 -2.45
N SER A 131 2.28 -15.20 -1.97
CA SER A 131 2.54 -15.57 -0.59
C SER A 131 2.44 -14.37 0.35
N LEU A 132 2.16 -14.63 1.65
CA LEU A 132 2.18 -13.58 2.66
C LEU A 132 3.56 -12.91 2.78
N ALA A 133 4.64 -13.70 2.65
CA ALA A 133 6.01 -13.19 2.69
C ALA A 133 6.30 -12.22 1.54
N GLU A 134 5.86 -12.55 0.32
CA GLU A 134 5.97 -11.67 -0.85
C GLU A 134 5.22 -10.36 -0.63
N LEU A 135 3.95 -10.43 -0.21
CA LEU A 135 3.13 -9.25 0.04
C LEU A 135 3.71 -8.37 1.16
N ALA A 136 4.29 -8.97 2.19
CA ALA A 136 4.98 -8.26 3.27
C ALA A 136 6.24 -7.53 2.75
N ALA A 137 7.03 -8.18 1.91
CA ALA A 137 8.21 -7.58 1.28
C ALA A 137 7.80 -6.41 0.36
N VAL A 138 6.79 -6.61 -0.48
CA VAL A 138 6.26 -5.55 -1.38
C VAL A 138 5.75 -4.35 -0.58
N ALA A 139 4.96 -4.58 0.49
CA ALA A 139 4.51 -3.50 1.37
C ALA A 139 5.68 -2.75 2.02
N GLY A 140 6.78 -3.44 2.29
CA GLY A 140 8.01 -2.88 2.84
C GLY A 140 8.74 -1.92 1.90
N LEU A 141 8.64 -2.11 0.59
CA LEU A 141 9.30 -1.26 -0.40
C LEU A 141 8.87 0.22 -0.34
N ARG A 142 7.65 0.49 0.11
CA ARG A 142 7.19 1.88 0.25
C ARG A 142 8.07 2.68 1.23
N TRP A 143 8.50 2.06 2.32
CA TRP A 143 9.40 2.74 3.27
C TRP A 143 10.80 2.96 2.74
N ALA A 144 11.28 2.07 1.87
CA ALA A 144 12.56 2.29 1.23
C ALA A 144 12.54 3.56 0.36
N VAL A 145 11.40 3.84 -0.28
CA VAL A 145 11.20 5.08 -1.05
C VAL A 145 11.15 6.29 -0.11
N ASP A 146 10.37 6.25 0.97
CA ASP A 146 10.29 7.33 1.95
C ASP A 146 11.68 7.63 2.56
N GLU A 147 12.43 6.59 2.95
CA GLU A 147 13.80 6.71 3.49
C GLU A 147 14.78 7.26 2.46
N CYS A 148 14.63 6.89 1.19
CA CYS A 148 15.44 7.43 0.10
C CYS A 148 15.19 8.94 -0.08
N PHE A 149 13.94 9.38 -0.01
CA PHE A 149 13.60 10.80 -0.06
C PHE A 149 14.09 11.57 1.17
N GLU A 150 13.98 11.02 2.37
CA GLU A 150 14.53 11.64 3.59
C GLU A 150 16.04 11.83 3.46
N ARG A 151 16.77 10.78 3.07
CA ARG A 151 18.23 10.90 2.83
C ARG A 151 18.57 11.90 1.74
N ALA A 152 17.81 11.92 0.66
CA ALA A 152 18.05 12.88 -0.42
C ALA A 152 17.79 14.33 0.03
N LYS A 153 16.87 14.57 0.95
CA LYS A 153 16.68 15.89 1.59
C LYS A 153 17.86 16.25 2.48
N ASP A 154 18.28 15.33 3.32
CA ASP A 154 19.38 15.56 4.28
C ASP A 154 20.73 15.71 3.57
N ASP A 155 21.04 14.83 2.60
CA ASP A 155 22.36 14.76 1.96
C ASP A 155 22.49 15.73 0.76
N LEU A 156 21.40 15.97 0.03
CA LEU A 156 21.39 16.75 -1.21
C LEU A 156 20.67 18.09 -1.11
N GLY A 157 20.12 18.42 0.07
CA GLY A 157 19.41 19.68 0.26
C GLY A 157 18.19 19.86 -0.64
N LEU A 158 17.49 18.78 -0.99
CA LEU A 158 16.31 18.83 -1.86
C LEU A 158 15.21 19.77 -1.33
N ASP A 159 15.20 20.03 -0.02
CA ASP A 159 14.31 21.00 0.61
C ASP A 159 14.64 22.44 0.23
N LEU A 160 15.88 22.69 -0.23
CA LEU A 160 16.36 24.02 -0.66
C LEU A 160 16.11 24.27 -2.15
N CYS A 161 15.63 23.27 -2.89
CA CYS A 161 15.27 23.41 -4.28
C CYS A 161 13.89 24.05 -4.41
N GLU A 162 13.78 25.38 -4.17
CA GLU A 162 12.64 26.18 -4.62
C GLU A 162 12.68 26.21 -6.15
N ALA A 163 11.89 25.37 -6.82
CA ALA A 163 11.58 25.54 -8.23
C ALA A 163 10.78 26.84 -8.38
N ARG A 164 11.47 27.97 -8.54
CA ARG A 164 10.84 29.23 -8.98
C ARG A 164 10.36 28.98 -10.40
N TYR A 165 9.06 28.94 -10.61
CA TYR A 165 8.50 29.17 -11.92
C TYR A 165 9.04 30.54 -12.38
N PRO A 166 9.62 30.66 -13.60
CA PRO A 166 9.94 31.94 -14.15
C PRO A 166 8.65 32.73 -14.21
N GLY A 167 8.55 33.73 -13.32
CA GLY A 167 7.38 34.60 -13.20
C GLY A 167 7.12 35.24 -14.56
N THR A 168 5.89 35.29 -14.94
CA THR A 168 5.36 36.25 -15.89
C THR A 168 5.60 37.66 -15.32
N ASP A 169 6.83 38.16 -15.47
CA ASP A 169 7.14 39.53 -15.22
C ASP A 169 6.37 40.39 -16.26
N GLY A 170 5.57 41.24 -15.71
CA GLY A 170 4.54 42.03 -16.33
C GLY A 170 4.96 42.74 -17.61
N ILE A 171 4.06 42.70 -18.54
CA ILE A 171 3.91 43.75 -19.54
C ILE A 171 3.11 44.87 -18.83
N ALA A 172 3.83 45.83 -18.29
CA ALA A 172 3.27 47.13 -17.99
C ALA A 172 3.42 48.01 -19.25
N THR A 173 2.31 48.46 -19.75
CA THR A 173 2.20 49.62 -20.63
C THR A 173 1.24 50.59 -19.99
#